data_0008ca31a81bb9af85947bc00d3bc881
#
_entry.id   0008ca31a81bb9af85947bc00d3bc881
#
_cell.length_a   1.000
_cell.length_b   1.000
_cell.length_c   1.000
_cell.angle_alpha   90.00
_cell.angle_beta   90.00
_cell.angle_gamma   90.00
#
_symmetry.space_group_name_H-M   'P 1'
#
loop_
_entity.id
_entity.type
_entity.pdbx_description
1 polymer ?
#
loop_
_entity_poly.entity_id
_entity_poly.type
_entity_poly.pdbx_seq_one_letter_code
_entity_poly.pdbx_strand_id
1 'polypeptide(L)'
;MGLFRKKQKPVDAPKEPSANLIQFHKLDHAFDEKLIELADIVKQNIPVVINFENLEIDDINKSIAFLSGVCYAIDGEVIPVQEKILLFGNQSAFEDGSVKTFLKELN
;
A
#
# COMPACT_ATOMS: atom_id res chain seq x y z
N MET A 1 3.27 33.25 14.04
CA MET A 1 2.94 32.78 13.71
C MET A 1 2.67 32.32 13.03
N GLY A 2 2.82 32.24 13.00
CA GLY A 2 2.30 31.70 12.43
C GLY A 2 2.61 30.97 11.90
N LEU A 3 3.11 30.57 12.03
CA LEU A 3 3.19 29.74 11.53
C LEU A 3 2.73 28.81 11.41
N PHE A 4 2.38 28.64 11.73
CA PHE A 4 1.73 27.77 11.42
C PHE A 4 1.03 27.58 10.74
N ARG A 5 1.03 28.04 10.68
CA ARG A 5 0.23 27.95 9.96
C ARG A 5 0.35 27.77 8.95
N LYS A 6 0.68 27.59 8.70
CA LYS A 6 0.60 27.37 7.75
C LYS A 6 0.60 26.75 7.12
N LYS A 7 0.91 26.35 7.36
CA LYS A 7 0.73 25.79 6.57
C LYS A 7 -0.05 25.26 5.98
N GLN A 8 -0.30 25.54 6.30
CA GLN A 8 -1.33 25.14 5.64
C GLN A 8 -1.23 25.01 4.30
N LYS A 9 -1.54 24.12 3.84
CA LYS A 9 -1.33 23.82 2.55
C LYS A 9 -2.35 24.39 1.65
N PRO A 10 -2.07 24.63 0.44
CA PRO A 10 -3.05 25.15 -0.50
C PRO A 10 -4.19 24.18 -0.63
N VAL A 11 -5.34 24.60 -0.25
CA VAL A 11 -6.47 23.71 -0.22
C VAL A 11 -7.08 23.51 -1.56
N ASP A 12 -6.85 24.43 -2.48
CA ASP A 12 -7.44 24.31 -3.80
C ASP A 12 -6.54 23.56 -4.78
N ALA A 13 -5.35 23.16 -4.38
CA ALA A 13 -4.50 22.36 -5.25
C ALA A 13 -5.06 20.95 -5.35
N PRO A 14 -5.36 20.44 -6.54
CA PRO A 14 -5.89 19.10 -6.66
C PRO A 14 -4.89 18.10 -6.15
N LYS A 15 -5.41 17.15 -5.38
CA LYS A 15 -4.59 16.08 -4.85
C LYS A 15 -4.58 14.94 -5.84
N GLU A 16 -3.42 14.36 -6.04
CA GLU A 16 -3.30 13.20 -6.90
C GLU A 16 -4.16 12.06 -6.35
N PRO A 17 -5.03 11.44 -7.15
CA PRO A 17 -5.80 10.29 -6.66
C PRO A 17 -4.86 9.19 -6.18
N SER A 18 -5.20 8.57 -5.06
CA SER A 18 -4.37 7.52 -4.49
C SER A 18 -4.14 6.37 -5.46
N ALA A 19 -5.11 6.07 -6.32
CA ALA A 19 -4.95 5.00 -7.30
C ALA A 19 -3.78 5.26 -8.25
N ASN A 20 -3.48 6.54 -8.53
CA ASN A 20 -2.36 6.88 -9.42
C ASN A 20 -1.02 6.70 -8.74
N LEU A 21 -1.01 6.53 -7.42
CA LEU A 21 0.23 6.34 -6.65
C LEU A 21 0.55 4.88 -6.41
N ILE A 22 -0.32 3.97 -6.81
CA ILE A 22 -0.11 2.54 -6.56
C ILE A 22 1.21 2.09 -7.18
N GLN A 23 2.03 1.42 -6.36
CA GLN A 23 3.24 0.79 -6.86
C GLN A 23 2.98 -0.70 -7.04
N PHE A 24 3.50 -1.26 -8.11
CA PHE A 24 3.36 -2.67 -8.43
C PHE A 24 4.71 -3.35 -8.29
N HIS A 25 4.75 -4.42 -7.50
CA HIS A 25 5.97 -5.16 -7.25
C HIS A 25 5.74 -6.64 -7.46
N LYS A 26 6.72 -7.33 -8.00
CA LYS A 26 6.70 -8.78 -8.12
C LYS A 26 7.95 -9.28 -7.39
N LEU A 27 7.75 -10.10 -6.37
CA LEU A 27 8.85 -10.53 -5.54
C LEU A 27 9.43 -11.84 -6.06
N ASP A 28 10.76 -11.89 -6.13
CA ASP A 28 11.47 -13.14 -6.41
C ASP A 28 12.07 -13.73 -5.14
N HIS A 29 12.18 -12.91 -4.10
CA HIS A 29 12.73 -13.32 -2.81
C HIS A 29 11.99 -12.59 -1.70
N ALA A 30 11.97 -13.21 -0.51
CA ALA A 30 11.33 -12.61 0.66
C ALA A 30 12.39 -12.15 1.65
N PHE A 31 13.39 -11.41 1.16
CA PHE A 31 14.44 -10.88 2.03
C PHE A 31 13.86 -9.82 2.96
N ASP A 32 14.36 -9.80 4.19
CA ASP A 32 13.86 -8.87 5.21
C ASP A 32 14.01 -7.42 4.75
N GLU A 33 15.12 -7.08 4.12
CA GLU A 33 15.36 -5.71 3.66
C GLU A 33 14.29 -5.25 2.68
N LYS A 34 13.92 -6.14 1.77
CA LYS A 34 12.89 -5.80 0.78
C LYS A 34 11.52 -5.65 1.43
N LEU A 35 11.20 -6.53 2.36
CA LEU A 35 9.91 -6.46 3.04
C LEU A 35 9.81 -5.19 3.88
N ILE A 36 10.90 -4.79 4.52
CA ILE A 36 10.92 -3.54 5.29
C ILE A 36 10.77 -2.33 4.36
N GLU A 37 11.42 -2.37 3.22
CA GLU A 37 11.28 -1.30 2.23
C GLU A 37 9.83 -1.14 1.80
N LEU A 38 9.15 -2.26 1.52
CA LEU A 38 7.74 -2.23 1.12
C LEU A 38 6.86 -1.71 2.25
N ALA A 39 7.15 -2.13 3.47
CA ALA A 39 6.41 -1.63 4.63
C ALA A 39 6.55 -0.12 4.77
N ASP A 40 7.75 0.40 4.54
CA ASP A 40 7.97 1.85 4.63
C ASP A 40 7.19 2.60 3.56
N ILE A 41 7.07 2.04 2.36
CA ILE A 41 6.28 2.65 1.30
C ILE A 41 4.81 2.71 1.71
N VAL A 42 4.28 1.61 2.25
CA VAL A 42 2.90 1.56 2.71
C VAL A 42 2.65 2.62 3.79
N LYS A 43 3.61 2.79 4.69
CA LYS A 43 3.48 3.76 5.77
C LYS A 43 3.47 5.19 5.26
N GLN A 44 3.96 5.43 4.05
CA GLN A 44 3.96 6.76 3.44
C GLN A 44 2.68 7.05 2.65
N ASN A 45 1.64 6.26 2.87
CA ASN A 45 0.33 6.43 2.24
C ASN A 45 0.33 6.07 0.76
N ILE A 46 1.29 5.26 0.34
CA ILE A 46 1.38 4.78 -1.03
C ILE A 46 0.89 3.34 -1.04
N PRO A 47 -0.22 3.04 -1.74
CA PRO A 47 -0.68 1.65 -1.80
C PRO A 47 0.26 0.81 -2.66
N VAL A 48 0.45 -0.44 -2.25
CA VAL A 48 1.40 -1.34 -2.91
C VAL A 48 0.68 -2.62 -3.29
N VAL A 49 0.74 -2.98 -4.56
CA VAL A 49 0.25 -4.27 -5.06
C VAL A 49 1.46 -5.18 -5.20
N ILE A 50 1.40 -6.34 -4.57
CA ILE A 50 2.51 -7.28 -4.60
C ILE A 50 2.05 -8.60 -5.19
N ASN A 51 2.79 -9.06 -6.17
CA ASN A 51 2.59 -10.35 -6.79
C ASN A 51 3.59 -11.33 -6.16
N PHE A 52 3.07 -12.36 -5.50
CA PHE A 52 3.86 -13.34 -4.77
C PHE A 52 4.05 -14.65 -5.54
N GLU A 53 3.64 -14.69 -6.81
CA GLU A 53 3.56 -15.99 -7.49
C GLU A 53 4.91 -16.68 -7.68
N ASN A 54 6.00 -15.93 -7.64
CA ASN A 54 7.34 -16.52 -7.82
C ASN A 54 7.94 -17.06 -6.52
N LEU A 55 7.24 -16.91 -5.39
CA LEU A 55 7.77 -17.32 -4.09
C LEU A 55 7.26 -18.71 -3.70
N GLU A 56 8.07 -19.42 -2.91
CA GLU A 56 7.63 -20.62 -2.25
C GLU A 56 6.58 -20.28 -1.19
N ILE A 57 5.76 -21.25 -0.83
CA ILE A 57 4.63 -21.00 0.07
C ILE A 57 5.08 -20.44 1.41
N ASP A 58 6.21 -20.90 1.95
CA ASP A 58 6.67 -20.40 3.24
C ASP A 58 7.07 -18.93 3.14
N ASP A 59 7.68 -18.54 2.04
CA ASP A 59 8.06 -17.15 1.82
C ASP A 59 6.85 -16.26 1.58
N ILE A 60 5.84 -16.80 0.91
CA ILE A 60 4.57 -16.07 0.74
C ILE A 60 3.95 -15.81 2.12
N ASN A 61 3.86 -16.86 2.94
CA ASN A 61 3.25 -16.74 4.27
C ASN A 61 4.03 -15.76 5.15
N LYS A 62 5.36 -15.81 5.09
CA LYS A 62 6.19 -14.88 5.85
C LYS A 62 5.93 -13.44 5.42
N SER A 63 5.90 -13.21 4.12
CA SER A 63 5.74 -11.86 3.58
C SER A 63 4.36 -11.28 3.91
N ILE A 64 3.32 -12.10 3.72
CA ILE A 64 1.96 -11.65 4.00
C ILE A 64 1.78 -11.39 5.49
N ALA A 65 2.31 -12.28 6.35
CA ALA A 65 2.18 -12.09 7.78
C ALA A 65 2.84 -10.78 8.24
N PHE A 66 4.04 -10.51 7.73
CA PHE A 66 4.75 -9.30 8.12
C PHE A 66 4.00 -8.05 7.65
N LEU A 67 3.64 -8.01 6.36
CA LEU A 67 3.01 -6.81 5.80
C LEU A 67 1.60 -6.61 6.32
N SER A 68 0.89 -7.70 6.61
CA SER A 68 -0.43 -7.60 7.23
C SER A 68 -0.33 -7.02 8.63
N GLY A 69 0.71 -7.41 9.38
CA GLY A 69 0.95 -6.85 10.70
C GLY A 69 1.24 -5.36 10.65
N VAL A 70 2.02 -4.94 9.65
CA VAL A 70 2.28 -3.51 9.46
C VAL A 70 0.98 -2.77 9.17
N CYS A 71 0.16 -3.29 8.26
CA CYS A 71 -1.11 -2.65 7.92
C CYS A 71 -2.03 -2.58 9.14
N TYR A 72 -2.08 -3.66 9.92
CA TYR A 72 -2.90 -3.66 11.11
C TYR A 72 -2.48 -2.55 12.07
N ALA A 73 -1.17 -2.37 12.24
CA ALA A 73 -0.63 -1.40 13.20
C ALA A 73 -0.93 0.05 12.79
N ILE A 74 -1.16 0.30 11.52
CA ILE A 74 -1.41 1.66 11.02
C ILE A 74 -2.83 1.83 10.52
N ASP A 75 -3.73 0.94 10.92
CA ASP A 75 -5.15 0.97 10.53
C ASP A 75 -5.36 0.88 9.02
N GLY A 76 -4.45 0.19 8.36
CA GLY A 76 -4.55 -0.03 6.92
C GLY A 76 -5.37 -1.26 6.59
N GLU A 77 -5.35 -1.63 5.31
CA GLU A 77 -6.10 -2.78 4.81
C GLU A 77 -5.24 -3.62 3.90
N VAL A 78 -5.57 -4.91 3.85
CA VAL A 78 -4.98 -5.84 2.89
C VAL A 78 -6.13 -6.35 2.04
N ILE A 79 -6.05 -6.17 0.74
CA ILE A 79 -7.14 -6.52 -0.17
C ILE A 79 -6.62 -7.51 -1.22
N PRO A 80 -7.23 -8.71 -1.29
CA PRO A 80 -6.86 -9.65 -2.36
C PRO A 80 -7.29 -9.09 -3.71
N VAL A 81 -6.36 -9.10 -4.67
CA VAL A 81 -6.65 -8.66 -6.03
C VAL A 81 -6.90 -9.88 -6.91
N GLN A 82 -6.00 -10.83 -6.83
CA GLN A 82 -6.10 -12.11 -7.50
C GLN A 82 -5.40 -13.14 -6.62
N GLU A 83 -5.39 -14.41 -7.05
CA GLU A 83 -4.64 -15.41 -6.34
C GLU A 83 -3.17 -15.00 -6.31
N LYS A 84 -2.57 -14.97 -5.12
CA LYS A 84 -1.17 -14.62 -4.90
C LYS A 84 -0.83 -13.17 -5.27
N ILE A 85 -1.83 -12.31 -5.43
CA ILE A 85 -1.64 -10.89 -5.67
C ILE A 85 -2.49 -10.12 -4.69
N LEU A 86 -1.86 -9.32 -3.83
CA LEU A 86 -2.53 -8.59 -2.76
C LEU A 86 -2.15 -7.12 -2.81
N LEU A 87 -3.09 -6.28 -2.41
CA LEU A 87 -2.83 -4.85 -2.23
C LEU A 87 -2.74 -4.55 -0.74
N PHE A 88 -1.71 -3.82 -0.37
CA PHE A 88 -1.50 -3.36 1.01
C PHE A 88 -1.55 -1.85 1.01
N GLY A 89 -2.36 -1.27 1.90
CA GLY A 89 -2.48 0.18 1.94
C GLY A 89 -2.74 0.70 3.33
N ASN A 90 -2.27 1.91 3.57
CA ASN A 90 -2.56 2.66 4.78
C ASN A 90 -4.00 3.17 4.71
N GLN A 91 -4.57 3.50 5.86
CA GLN A 91 -5.91 4.06 5.92
C GLN A 91 -6.07 5.26 4.98
N SER A 92 -5.10 6.16 4.98
CA SER A 92 -5.16 7.37 4.15
C SER A 92 -5.22 7.06 2.66
N ALA A 93 -4.65 5.93 2.24
CA ALA A 93 -4.64 5.57 0.82
C ALA A 93 -6.04 5.26 0.29
N PHE A 94 -6.98 4.95 1.16
CA PHE A 94 -8.33 4.59 0.76
C PHE A 94 -9.34 5.72 0.92
N GLU A 95 -8.91 6.86 1.45
CA GLU A 95 -9.87 7.92 1.82
C GLU A 95 -10.59 8.54 0.65
N ASP A 96 -9.93 8.64 -0.51
CA ASP A 96 -10.56 9.28 -1.67
C ASP A 96 -11.36 8.30 -2.51
N GLY A 97 -11.36 7.02 -2.15
CA GLY A 97 -12.13 6.00 -2.87
C GLY A 97 -11.55 5.53 -4.18
N SER A 98 -10.49 6.17 -4.68
CA SER A 98 -9.99 5.86 -6.01
C SER A 98 -9.36 4.46 -6.09
N VAL A 99 -8.70 4.00 -5.02
CA VAL A 99 -8.07 2.69 -5.02
C VAL A 99 -9.12 1.60 -5.13
N LYS A 100 -10.20 1.69 -4.35
CA LYS A 100 -11.23 0.66 -4.38
C LYS A 100 -11.99 0.69 -5.71
N THR A 101 -12.18 1.87 -6.29
CA THR A 101 -12.78 1.96 -7.62
C THR A 101 -11.90 1.29 -8.66
N PHE A 102 -10.58 1.55 -8.60
CA PHE A 102 -9.63 0.94 -9.51
C PHE A 102 -9.68 -0.59 -9.40
N LEU A 103 -9.72 -1.12 -8.16
CA LEU A 103 -9.75 -2.56 -7.96
C LEU A 103 -11.02 -3.20 -8.52
N LYS A 104 -12.16 -2.51 -8.41
CA LYS A 104 -13.39 -3.01 -9.02
C LYS A 104 -13.29 -3.12 -10.52
N GLU A 105 -12.56 -2.22 -11.15
CA GLU A 105 -12.42 -2.22 -12.60
C GLU A 105 -11.53 -3.35 -13.10
N LEU A 106 -10.74 -3.96 -12.21
CA LEU A 106 -9.89 -5.08 -12.58
C LEU A 106 -10.65 -6.41 -12.62
N ASN A 107 -11.85 -6.45 -12.09
CA ASN A 107 -12.61 -7.70 -12.02
C ASN A 107 -13.66 -7.82 -13.09
#